data_af833677e6da454a5c3a7b2e17293e31
#
_entry.id   af833677e6da454a5c3a7b2e17293e31
#
_cell.length_a   1.000
_cell.length_b   1.000
_cell.length_c   1.000
_cell.angle_alpha   90.00
_cell.angle_beta   90.00
_cell.angle_gamma   90.00
#
_symmetry.space_group_name_H-M   'P 1'
#
loop_
_entity.id
_entity.type
_entity.pdbx_description
1 polymer ?
#
loop_
_entity_poly.entity_id
_entity_poly.type
_entity_poly.pdbx_seq_one_letter_code
_entity_poly.pdbx_strand_id
1 'polypeptide(L)'
;DAADGAGSASAIVIHVLTDAAAPAGDPDPNLSGRRESRPFTRGMSLLDYLAGDPEPEPVCPPSTSVIAGGGAIPAPLLAELIRAGATVRQLRPPSDDPEPHYRPSTALDEFVRMRDLTCRFPHCDQPAEACDVDHAVAWPIGPTHASGLRLLCRKHHLLKTFWTGERGWSDQQFPDGTIRWTSPAGRVYVTVPGSRVLFPGWDTTTAPLPSCPPAVESAERTRKMPLRRRTRVVEQACRIKRERALNDAHVAERTRPPPF
;
A
#
# COMPACT_ATOMS: atom_id res chain seq x y z
N ASP A 1 -18.53 -34.17 -30.84
CA ASP A 1 -18.90 -33.42 -29.64
C ASP A 1 -17.63 -32.78 -29.06
N ALA A 2 -17.37 -31.56 -29.49
CA ALA A 2 -16.32 -30.72 -28.94
C ALA A 2 -16.88 -30.00 -27.70
N ALA A 3 -16.44 -30.44 -26.53
CA ALA A 3 -16.75 -29.75 -25.28
C ALA A 3 -15.91 -28.47 -25.19
N ASP A 4 -16.58 -27.34 -25.33
CA ASP A 4 -16.05 -26.00 -25.04
C ASP A 4 -15.57 -25.93 -23.58
N GLY A 5 -14.25 -26.00 -23.42
CA GLY A 5 -13.57 -25.65 -22.18
C GLY A 5 -13.48 -24.13 -22.06
N ALA A 6 -14.58 -23.46 -21.72
CA ALA A 6 -14.54 -22.07 -21.30
C ALA A 6 -13.79 -21.99 -19.98
N GLY A 7 -12.50 -21.71 -20.06
CA GLY A 7 -11.68 -21.38 -18.88
C GLY A 7 -12.31 -20.20 -18.17
N SER A 8 -12.73 -20.39 -16.92
CA SER A 8 -13.23 -19.33 -16.07
C SER A 8 -12.14 -18.26 -15.97
N ALA A 9 -12.36 -17.11 -16.63
CA ALA A 9 -11.49 -15.98 -16.50
C ALA A 9 -11.58 -15.49 -15.05
N SER A 10 -10.49 -15.63 -14.30
CA SER A 10 -10.41 -15.05 -12.95
C SER A 10 -10.53 -13.54 -13.07
N ALA A 11 -11.57 -12.97 -12.48
CA ALA A 11 -11.72 -11.53 -12.42
C ALA A 11 -10.57 -10.92 -11.60
N ILE A 12 -9.77 -10.09 -12.24
CA ILE A 12 -8.73 -9.32 -11.54
C ILE A 12 -9.41 -8.08 -10.98
N VAL A 13 -9.35 -7.89 -9.66
CA VAL A 13 -9.84 -6.69 -8.98
C VAL A 13 -8.66 -5.78 -8.70
N ILE A 14 -8.72 -4.55 -9.21
CA ILE A 14 -7.73 -3.51 -8.96
C ILE A 14 -8.42 -2.41 -8.16
N HIS A 15 -7.89 -2.11 -6.97
CA HIS A 15 -8.38 -1.01 -6.15
C HIS A 15 -7.62 0.26 -6.52
N VAL A 16 -8.36 1.31 -6.87
CA VAL A 16 -7.81 2.62 -7.22
C VAL A 16 -8.35 3.65 -6.25
N LEU A 17 -7.46 4.42 -5.62
CA LEU A 17 -7.82 5.60 -4.84
C LEU A 17 -7.67 6.83 -5.74
N THR A 18 -8.72 7.64 -5.82
CA THR A 18 -8.74 8.85 -6.63
C THR A 18 -9.56 9.93 -5.95
N ASP A 19 -9.30 11.19 -6.25
CA ASP A 19 -10.21 12.27 -5.85
C ASP A 19 -11.50 12.27 -6.71
N ALA A 20 -12.52 12.97 -6.25
CA ALA A 20 -13.83 12.98 -6.91
C ALA A 20 -13.82 13.70 -8.28
N ALA A 21 -12.82 14.50 -8.57
CA ALA A 21 -12.70 15.24 -9.82
C ALA A 21 -12.09 14.40 -10.96
N ALA A 22 -11.30 13.37 -10.62
CA ALA A 22 -10.60 12.55 -11.61
C ALA A 22 -11.53 11.82 -12.61
N PRO A 23 -12.70 11.29 -12.20
CA PRO A 23 -13.60 10.59 -13.12
C PRO A 23 -14.31 11.49 -14.14
N ALA A 24 -14.39 12.79 -13.86
CA ALA A 24 -15.13 13.76 -14.67
C ALA A 24 -14.28 14.41 -15.79
N GLY A 25 -12.97 14.14 -15.81
CA GLY A 25 -12.07 14.69 -16.82
C GLY A 25 -12.31 14.08 -18.20
N ASP A 26 -12.52 14.92 -19.22
CA ASP A 26 -12.42 14.48 -20.62
C ASP A 26 -11.00 13.94 -20.87
N PRO A 27 -10.85 12.85 -21.61
CA PRO A 27 -9.54 12.35 -21.99
C PRO A 27 -8.80 13.43 -22.74
N ASP A 28 -7.67 13.91 -22.19
CA ASP A 28 -6.82 14.87 -22.88
C ASP A 28 -6.28 14.22 -24.16
N PRO A 29 -6.64 14.72 -25.34
CA PRO A 29 -6.19 14.17 -26.61
C PRO A 29 -4.66 14.26 -26.80
N ASN A 30 -3.96 15.08 -26.00
CA ASN A 30 -2.51 15.24 -26.03
C ASN A 30 -1.74 14.20 -25.23
N LEU A 31 -2.40 13.34 -24.44
CA LEU A 31 -1.74 12.24 -23.72
C LEU A 31 -1.31 11.06 -24.61
N SER A 32 -1.57 11.11 -25.91
CA SER A 32 -1.07 10.13 -26.90
C SER A 32 0.46 10.18 -27.11
N GLY A 33 1.20 10.96 -26.32
CA GLY A 33 2.67 10.97 -26.30
C GLY A 33 3.35 11.57 -27.53
N ARG A 34 2.60 12.06 -28.50
CA ARG A 34 3.12 12.87 -29.60
C ARG A 34 2.98 14.34 -29.24
N ARG A 35 3.97 14.89 -28.57
CA ARG A 35 4.26 16.31 -28.77
C ARG A 35 4.63 16.46 -30.25
N GLU A 36 3.80 17.12 -31.02
CA GLU A 36 4.23 17.59 -32.29
C GLU A 36 5.41 18.52 -32.04
N SER A 37 6.60 18.08 -32.45
CA SER A 37 7.79 18.89 -32.32
C SER A 37 7.58 20.15 -33.14
N ARG A 38 7.55 21.31 -32.49
CA ARG A 38 7.46 22.61 -33.16
C ARG A 38 8.55 22.67 -34.22
N PRO A 39 8.21 22.89 -35.52
CA PRO A 39 9.22 22.94 -36.56
C PRO A 39 10.13 24.14 -36.31
N PHE A 40 11.44 23.91 -36.35
CA PHE A 40 12.42 25.01 -36.35
C PHE A 40 12.29 25.81 -37.64
N THR A 41 11.79 27.05 -37.56
CA THR A 41 11.56 27.88 -38.71
C THR A 41 12.73 28.83 -38.97
N ARG A 42 12.94 29.16 -40.24
CA ARG A 42 14.01 30.06 -40.64
C ARG A 42 13.84 31.44 -40.03
N GLY A 43 14.80 31.86 -39.18
CA GLY A 43 14.76 33.13 -38.42
C GLY A 43 14.46 32.97 -36.94
N MET A 44 14.14 31.77 -36.47
CA MET A 44 13.99 31.46 -35.07
C MET A 44 15.39 31.29 -34.42
N SER A 45 15.64 31.95 -33.30
CA SER A 45 16.87 31.71 -32.59
C SER A 45 16.80 30.35 -31.83
N LEU A 46 17.96 29.72 -31.61
CA LEU A 46 18.00 28.48 -30.82
C LEU A 46 17.47 28.67 -29.40
N LEU A 47 17.66 29.86 -28.82
CA LEU A 47 17.13 30.22 -27.51
C LEU A 47 15.60 30.31 -27.52
N ASP A 48 14.98 30.88 -28.57
CA ASP A 48 13.53 30.95 -28.72
C ASP A 48 12.91 29.56 -28.94
N TYR A 49 13.64 28.70 -29.65
CA TYR A 49 13.23 27.31 -29.87
C TYR A 49 13.30 26.48 -28.55
N LEU A 50 14.35 26.67 -27.78
CA LEU A 50 14.54 25.97 -26.48
C LEU A 50 13.69 26.55 -25.38
N ALA A 51 13.38 27.86 -25.44
CA ALA A 51 12.47 28.48 -24.46
C ALA A 51 11.03 27.95 -24.58
N GLY A 52 10.66 27.41 -25.74
CA GLY A 52 9.30 26.94 -25.99
C GLY A 52 8.27 28.07 -25.95
N ASP A 53 7.03 27.76 -26.25
CA ASP A 53 5.92 28.64 -25.91
C ASP A 53 5.76 28.62 -24.39
N PRO A 54 5.38 29.74 -23.73
CA PRO A 54 5.07 29.73 -22.31
C PRO A 54 4.07 28.60 -22.05
N GLU A 55 4.45 27.70 -21.16
CA GLU A 55 3.58 26.59 -20.80
C GLU A 55 2.24 27.19 -20.38
N PRO A 56 1.11 26.79 -20.99
CA PRO A 56 -0.18 27.27 -20.53
C PRO A 56 -0.27 26.94 -19.03
N GLU A 57 -0.65 27.91 -18.22
CA GLU A 57 -0.80 27.70 -16.79
C GLU A 57 -1.63 26.44 -16.56
N PRO A 58 -1.19 25.53 -15.69
CA PRO A 58 -1.89 24.28 -15.46
C PRO A 58 -3.31 24.59 -15.00
N VAL A 59 -4.27 24.39 -15.87
CA VAL A 59 -5.69 24.75 -15.67
C VAL A 59 -6.32 23.92 -14.53
N CYS A 60 -5.65 22.87 -14.09
CA CYS A 60 -5.99 22.10 -12.88
C CYS A 60 -4.80 21.24 -12.48
N PRO A 61 -4.47 21.07 -11.20
CA PRO A 61 -3.51 20.04 -10.84
C PRO A 61 -4.05 18.70 -11.36
N PRO A 62 -3.21 17.89 -12.03
CA PRO A 62 -3.67 16.62 -12.55
C PRO A 62 -4.23 15.80 -11.37
N SER A 63 -5.49 15.43 -11.48
CA SER A 63 -6.14 14.59 -10.48
C SER A 63 -5.32 13.31 -10.33
N THR A 64 -4.85 13.07 -9.11
CA THR A 64 -4.01 11.93 -8.81
C THR A 64 -4.87 10.70 -8.60
N SER A 65 -4.52 9.61 -9.27
CA SER A 65 -5.13 8.30 -9.05
C SER A 65 -4.03 7.29 -8.78
N VAL A 66 -4.22 6.46 -7.76
CA VAL A 66 -3.20 5.51 -7.30
C VAL A 66 -3.81 4.13 -7.19
N ILE A 67 -3.15 3.14 -7.79
CA ILE A 67 -3.48 1.73 -7.58
C ILE A 67 -2.98 1.34 -6.19
N ALA A 68 -3.84 0.77 -5.36
CA ALA A 68 -3.41 0.16 -4.12
C ALA A 68 -2.37 -0.93 -4.45
N GLY A 69 -1.18 -0.83 -3.83
CA GLY A 69 -0.05 -1.71 -4.12
C GLY A 69 0.69 -1.45 -5.43
N GLY A 70 0.27 -0.45 -6.20
CA GLY A 70 0.84 -0.11 -7.50
C GLY A 70 1.32 1.34 -7.60
N GLY A 71 1.43 1.81 -8.82
CA GLY A 71 1.83 3.18 -9.15
C GLY A 71 0.64 4.11 -9.39
N ALA A 72 0.94 5.34 -9.82
CA ALA A 72 -0.07 6.30 -10.25
C ALA A 72 -0.71 5.86 -11.58
N ILE A 73 -2.00 6.13 -11.71
CA ILE A 73 -2.76 5.96 -12.96
C ILE A 73 -3.05 7.34 -13.54
N PRO A 74 -2.79 7.58 -14.82
CA PRO A 74 -3.25 8.78 -15.49
C PRO A 74 -4.78 8.88 -15.50
N ALA A 75 -5.33 10.07 -15.26
CA ALA A 75 -6.77 10.29 -15.23
C ALA A 75 -7.52 9.79 -16.51
N PRO A 76 -7.00 9.92 -17.73
CA PRO A 76 -7.63 9.38 -18.92
C PRO A 76 -7.78 7.86 -18.91
N LEU A 77 -6.76 7.14 -18.40
CA LEU A 77 -6.85 5.68 -18.29
C LEU A 77 -7.90 5.28 -17.24
N LEU A 78 -7.98 6.02 -16.12
CA LEU A 78 -9.04 5.78 -15.13
C LEU A 78 -10.43 6.01 -15.75
N ALA A 79 -10.63 7.10 -16.50
CA ALA A 79 -11.89 7.40 -17.17
C ALA A 79 -12.26 6.31 -18.19
N GLU A 80 -11.29 5.73 -18.88
CA GLU A 80 -11.50 4.61 -19.79
C GLU A 80 -11.91 3.34 -19.04
N LEU A 81 -11.25 3.02 -17.95
CA LEU A 81 -11.61 1.87 -17.09
C LEU A 81 -13.04 2.00 -16.55
N ILE A 82 -13.44 3.20 -16.12
CA ILE A 82 -14.81 3.46 -15.66
C ILE A 82 -15.81 3.28 -16.80
N ARG A 83 -15.52 3.81 -18.01
CA ARG A 83 -16.36 3.60 -19.19
C ARG A 83 -16.46 2.12 -19.61
N ALA A 84 -15.39 1.38 -19.40
CA ALA A 84 -15.38 -0.07 -19.64
C ALA A 84 -16.15 -0.89 -18.60
N GLY A 85 -16.75 -0.24 -17.58
CA GLY A 85 -17.60 -0.89 -16.59
C GLY A 85 -16.92 -1.16 -15.25
N ALA A 86 -15.82 -0.49 -14.94
CA ALA A 86 -15.19 -0.58 -13.61
C ALA A 86 -16.17 -0.08 -12.54
N THR A 87 -16.26 -0.81 -11.43
CA THR A 87 -17.12 -0.44 -10.30
C THR A 87 -16.47 0.68 -9.49
N VAL A 88 -17.16 1.81 -9.40
CA VAL A 88 -16.76 2.94 -8.55
C VAL A 88 -17.49 2.85 -7.22
N ARG A 89 -16.77 2.85 -6.13
CA ARG A 89 -17.33 2.92 -4.78
C ARG A 89 -16.75 4.10 -4.04
N GLN A 90 -17.60 4.87 -3.39
CA GLN A 90 -17.14 5.94 -2.51
C GLN A 90 -16.51 5.34 -1.25
N LEU A 91 -15.30 5.77 -0.94
CA LEU A 91 -14.68 5.45 0.34
C LEU A 91 -15.43 6.20 1.45
N ARG A 92 -16.03 5.44 2.36
CA ARG A 92 -16.82 6.02 3.45
C ARG A 92 -15.90 6.39 4.61
N PRO A 93 -16.12 7.56 5.25
CA PRO A 93 -15.47 7.85 6.52
C PRO A 93 -15.88 6.77 7.54
N PRO A 94 -14.95 6.36 8.42
CA PRO A 94 -15.27 5.41 9.48
C PRO A 94 -16.21 6.05 10.51
N SER A 95 -16.88 5.19 11.30
CA SER A 95 -17.67 5.63 12.45
C SER A 95 -16.77 6.29 13.50
N ASP A 96 -17.32 7.24 14.26
CA ASP A 96 -16.68 7.81 15.44
C ASP A 96 -16.68 6.84 16.63
N ASP A 97 -17.56 5.83 16.62
CA ASP A 97 -17.64 4.80 17.64
C ASP A 97 -16.74 3.60 17.29
N PRO A 98 -16.04 3.01 18.27
CA PRO A 98 -15.26 1.80 18.08
C PRO A 98 -16.12 0.59 17.70
N GLU A 99 -15.59 -0.26 16.84
CA GLU A 99 -16.20 -1.54 16.54
C GLU A 99 -15.99 -2.55 17.68
N PRO A 100 -16.99 -3.41 17.96
CA PRO A 100 -16.96 -4.29 19.15
C PRO A 100 -16.03 -5.49 19.00
N HIS A 101 -15.49 -5.74 17.81
CA HIS A 101 -14.70 -6.94 17.52
C HIS A 101 -13.22 -6.63 17.30
N TYR A 102 -12.36 -7.64 17.50
CA TYR A 102 -10.93 -7.55 17.23
C TYR A 102 -10.63 -7.28 15.75
N ARG A 103 -11.35 -7.94 14.87
CA ARG A 103 -11.17 -7.73 13.42
C ARG A 103 -12.02 -6.54 12.98
N PRO A 104 -11.42 -5.57 12.28
CA PRO A 104 -12.18 -4.47 11.73
C PRO A 104 -13.18 -4.98 10.67
N SER A 105 -14.28 -4.27 10.51
CA SER A 105 -15.17 -4.46 9.39
C SER A 105 -14.46 -4.23 8.07
N THR A 106 -15.02 -4.74 6.97
CA THR A 106 -14.46 -4.54 5.63
C THR A 106 -14.31 -3.06 5.30
N ALA A 107 -15.28 -2.22 5.71
CA ALA A 107 -15.24 -0.79 5.45
C ALA A 107 -14.11 -0.09 6.21
N LEU A 108 -13.88 -0.46 7.47
CA LEU A 108 -12.80 0.09 8.28
C LEU A 108 -11.43 -0.41 7.80
N ASP A 109 -11.31 -1.68 7.40
CA ASP A 109 -10.08 -2.24 6.80
C ASP A 109 -9.74 -1.51 5.50
N GLU A 110 -10.71 -1.32 4.60
CA GLU A 110 -10.55 -0.56 3.35
C GLU A 110 -10.11 0.89 3.63
N PHE A 111 -10.75 1.57 4.59
CA PHE A 111 -10.38 2.92 4.98
C PHE A 111 -8.92 3.00 5.45
N VAL A 112 -8.50 2.12 6.36
CA VAL A 112 -7.13 2.10 6.88
C VAL A 112 -6.12 1.83 5.77
N ARG A 113 -6.42 0.92 4.84
CA ARG A 113 -5.55 0.61 3.68
C ARG A 113 -5.42 1.80 2.74
N MET A 114 -6.53 2.46 2.43
CA MET A 114 -6.53 3.62 1.53
C MET A 114 -5.92 4.86 2.19
N ARG A 115 -6.07 5.02 3.50
CA ARG A 115 -5.40 6.08 4.24
C ARG A 115 -3.89 5.90 4.27
N ASP A 116 -3.42 4.71 4.64
CA ASP A 116 -2.01 4.45 4.91
C ASP A 116 -1.19 4.13 3.64
N LEU A 117 -1.77 3.43 2.66
CA LEU A 117 -1.20 2.98 1.39
C LEU A 117 0.01 2.04 1.53
N THR A 118 0.84 2.22 2.55
CA THR A 118 2.05 1.43 2.82
C THR A 118 2.20 1.16 4.31
N CYS A 119 3.15 0.29 4.65
CA CYS A 119 3.57 0.06 6.02
C CYS A 119 3.96 1.37 6.71
N ARG A 120 3.42 1.62 7.90
CA ARG A 120 3.60 2.86 8.66
C ARG A 120 4.86 2.91 9.53
N PHE A 121 5.71 1.87 9.45
CA PHE A 121 7.02 1.89 10.10
C PHE A 121 8.00 2.81 9.34
N PRO A 122 8.86 3.59 10.02
CA PRO A 122 9.81 4.48 9.36
C PRO A 122 10.61 3.79 8.26
N HIS A 123 10.73 4.47 7.11
CA HIS A 123 11.47 3.99 5.93
C HIS A 123 11.01 2.62 5.37
N CYS A 124 9.74 2.27 5.54
CA CYS A 124 9.17 1.06 4.96
C CYS A 124 8.11 1.41 3.93
N ASP A 125 8.27 0.90 2.74
CA ASP A 125 7.42 1.11 1.57
C ASP A 125 6.60 -0.14 1.17
N GLN A 126 6.52 -1.15 2.06
CA GLN A 126 5.73 -2.34 1.78
C GLN A 126 4.26 -1.95 1.54
N PRO A 127 3.68 -2.36 0.39
CA PRO A 127 2.35 -1.93 0.00
C PRO A 127 1.25 -2.46 0.92
N ALA A 128 0.10 -1.81 0.92
CA ALA A 128 -1.04 -2.11 1.79
C ALA A 128 -1.47 -3.58 1.76
N GLU A 129 -1.41 -4.23 0.59
CA GLU A 129 -1.80 -5.64 0.40
C GLU A 129 -0.88 -6.60 1.14
N ALA A 130 0.38 -6.22 1.33
CA ALA A 130 1.39 -7.00 2.06
C ALA A 130 1.44 -6.66 3.55
N CYS A 131 0.49 -5.85 4.04
CA CYS A 131 0.42 -5.38 5.41
C CYS A 131 -0.77 -5.96 6.16
N ASP A 132 -0.54 -6.20 7.46
CA ASP A 132 -1.59 -6.48 8.43
C ASP A 132 -2.18 -5.14 8.93
N VAL A 133 -3.49 -5.10 9.20
CA VAL A 133 -4.09 -4.01 9.99
C VAL A 133 -3.81 -4.30 11.46
N ASP A 134 -3.01 -3.43 12.07
CA ASP A 134 -2.51 -3.58 13.44
C ASP A 134 -3.15 -2.56 14.39
N HIS A 135 -3.45 -2.97 15.61
CA HIS A 135 -3.87 -2.08 16.67
C HIS A 135 -2.68 -1.32 17.26
N ALA A 136 -2.75 0.01 17.34
CA ALA A 136 -1.72 0.84 17.96
C ALA A 136 -1.48 0.39 19.41
N VAL A 137 -2.55 0.23 20.17
CA VAL A 137 -2.57 -0.39 21.49
C VAL A 137 -3.22 -1.76 21.36
N ALA A 138 -2.62 -2.79 21.95
CA ALA A 138 -3.10 -4.16 21.80
C ALA A 138 -4.56 -4.33 22.29
N TRP A 139 -5.37 -5.02 21.47
CA TRP A 139 -6.72 -5.44 21.85
C TRP A 139 -6.69 -6.31 23.13
N PRO A 140 -7.68 -6.23 24.03
CA PRO A 140 -8.88 -5.37 24.00
C PRO A 140 -8.69 -3.97 24.62
N ILE A 141 -7.49 -3.64 25.10
CA ILE A 141 -7.19 -2.34 25.70
C ILE A 141 -7.34 -1.23 24.65
N GLY A 142 -6.73 -1.43 23.47
CA GLY A 142 -6.94 -0.57 22.30
C GLY A 142 -8.16 -1.04 21.52
N PRO A 143 -9.19 -0.19 21.35
CA PRO A 143 -10.39 -0.55 20.62
C PRO A 143 -10.13 -0.61 19.12
N THR A 144 -11.00 -1.33 18.40
CA THR A 144 -10.99 -1.38 16.94
C THR A 144 -11.63 -0.12 16.38
N HIS A 145 -10.81 0.88 16.04
CA HIS A 145 -11.23 2.20 15.57
C HIS A 145 -10.16 2.79 14.65
N ALA A 146 -10.55 3.64 13.71
CA ALA A 146 -9.64 4.21 12.71
C ALA A 146 -8.43 4.92 13.31
N SER A 147 -8.61 5.68 14.41
CA SER A 147 -7.50 6.34 15.13
C SER A 147 -6.56 5.37 15.85
N GLY A 148 -7.01 4.14 16.10
CA GLY A 148 -6.25 3.09 16.77
C GLY A 148 -5.69 2.01 15.86
N LEU A 149 -5.97 2.07 14.56
CA LEU A 149 -5.54 1.07 13.58
C LEU A 149 -4.55 1.67 12.58
N ARG A 150 -3.64 0.84 12.08
CA ARG A 150 -2.64 1.21 11.06
C ARG A 150 -2.13 0.01 10.30
N LEU A 151 -1.44 0.25 9.18
CA LEU A 151 -0.80 -0.80 8.42
C LEU A 151 0.63 -1.07 8.90
N LEU A 152 0.93 -2.31 9.20
CA LEU A 152 2.29 -2.78 9.42
C LEU A 152 2.54 -4.04 8.58
N CYS A 153 3.65 -4.07 7.83
CA CYS A 153 4.05 -5.31 7.17
C CYS A 153 4.41 -6.36 8.23
N ARG A 154 4.33 -7.62 7.88
CA ARG A 154 4.56 -8.73 8.81
C ARG A 154 5.84 -8.61 9.65
N LYS A 155 6.92 -8.09 9.06
CA LYS A 155 8.18 -7.85 9.77
C LYS A 155 8.01 -6.80 10.89
N HIS A 156 7.39 -5.67 10.58
CA HIS A 156 7.26 -4.56 11.51
C HIS A 156 6.12 -4.76 12.51
N HIS A 157 5.09 -5.50 12.15
CA HIS A 157 4.06 -5.96 13.07
C HIS A 157 4.68 -6.86 14.19
N LEU A 158 5.52 -7.83 13.80
CA LEU A 158 6.23 -8.66 14.77
C LEU A 158 7.22 -7.84 15.61
N LEU A 159 7.94 -6.90 14.99
CA LEU A 159 8.86 -6.01 15.70
C LEU A 159 8.12 -5.22 16.78
N LYS A 160 7.02 -4.55 16.41
CA LYS A 160 6.20 -3.76 17.34
C LYS A 160 5.59 -4.63 18.44
N THR A 161 5.16 -5.85 18.11
CA THR A 161 4.48 -6.73 19.08
C THR A 161 5.43 -7.33 20.12
N PHE A 162 6.64 -7.70 19.70
CA PHE A 162 7.56 -8.49 20.52
C PHE A 162 8.83 -7.76 20.97
N TRP A 163 9.15 -6.63 20.35
CA TRP A 163 10.34 -5.85 20.69
C TRP A 163 9.92 -4.53 21.34
N THR A 164 9.37 -4.63 22.53
CA THR A 164 8.87 -3.53 23.36
C THR A 164 9.78 -3.29 24.56
N GLY A 165 9.52 -2.24 25.34
CA GLY A 165 10.27 -1.90 26.52
C GLY A 165 11.46 -0.96 26.25
N GLU A 166 12.34 -0.80 27.25
CA GLU A 166 13.50 0.11 27.19
C GLU A 166 14.43 -0.16 26.01
N ARG A 167 14.46 -1.38 25.51
CA ARG A 167 15.29 -1.80 24.35
C ARG A 167 14.47 -2.02 23.08
N GLY A 168 13.21 -1.62 23.08
CA GLY A 168 12.29 -1.80 21.98
C GLY A 168 11.94 -0.49 21.28
N TRP A 169 11.05 -0.61 20.32
CA TRP A 169 10.42 0.54 19.68
C TRP A 169 9.16 0.90 20.44
N SER A 170 8.95 2.19 20.67
CA SER A 170 7.68 2.72 21.13
C SER A 170 7.04 3.61 20.08
N ASP A 171 5.73 3.71 20.13
CA ASP A 171 4.97 4.48 19.16
C ASP A 171 3.75 5.16 19.77
N GLN A 172 3.34 6.24 19.16
CA GLN A 172 2.14 6.98 19.47
C GLN A 172 1.44 7.36 18.16
N GLN A 173 0.21 6.93 18.00
CA GLN A 173 -0.63 7.31 16.87
C GLN A 173 -1.57 8.43 17.25
N PHE A 174 -1.78 9.37 16.31
CA PHE A 174 -2.67 10.51 16.45
C PHE A 174 -3.93 10.33 15.58
N PRO A 175 -5.04 11.06 15.90
CA PRO A 175 -6.29 10.93 15.16
C PRO A 175 -6.19 11.23 13.66
N ASP A 176 -5.25 12.08 13.25
CA ASP A 176 -4.96 12.40 11.83
C ASP A 176 -4.18 11.30 11.10
N GLY A 177 -3.93 10.16 11.76
CA GLY A 177 -3.14 9.05 11.25
C GLY A 177 -1.63 9.26 11.31
N THR A 178 -1.14 10.38 11.81
CA THR A 178 0.30 10.58 12.09
C THR A 178 0.76 9.62 13.17
N ILE A 179 1.98 9.07 13.01
CA ILE A 179 2.58 8.19 14.02
C ILE A 179 3.95 8.72 14.38
N ARG A 180 4.18 8.91 15.67
CA ARG A 180 5.48 9.20 16.26
C ARG A 180 6.11 7.91 16.76
N TRP A 181 7.21 7.53 16.18
CA TRP A 181 8.02 6.37 16.56
C TRP A 181 9.23 6.80 17.36
N THR A 182 9.57 6.06 18.41
CA THR A 182 10.83 6.24 19.14
C THR A 182 11.62 4.95 19.08
N SER A 183 12.85 5.05 18.55
CA SER A 183 13.74 3.89 18.47
C SER A 183 14.36 3.54 19.83
N PRO A 184 14.96 2.34 19.97
CA PRO A 184 15.71 1.95 21.18
C PRO A 184 16.85 2.89 21.53
N ALA A 185 17.37 3.64 20.56
CA ALA A 185 18.41 4.65 20.78
C ALA A 185 17.85 6.05 21.09
N GLY A 186 16.55 6.16 21.38
CA GLY A 186 15.89 7.42 21.70
C GLY A 186 15.63 8.35 20.50
N ARG A 187 15.93 7.93 19.27
CA ARG A 187 15.66 8.74 18.07
C ARG A 187 14.18 8.72 17.74
N VAL A 188 13.64 9.90 17.43
CA VAL A 188 12.23 10.07 17.08
C VAL A 188 12.09 10.18 15.56
N TYR A 189 11.09 9.48 15.03
CA TYR A 189 10.67 9.52 13.64
C TYR A 189 9.17 9.81 13.58
N VAL A 190 8.76 10.62 12.63
CA VAL A 190 7.34 10.90 12.38
C VAL A 190 6.98 10.40 11.00
N THR A 191 5.90 9.62 10.92
CA THR A 191 5.36 9.16 9.65
C THR A 191 3.94 9.67 9.48
N VAL A 192 3.62 10.16 8.28
CA VAL A 192 2.26 10.60 7.92
C VAL A 192 1.59 9.56 7.02
N PRO A 193 0.26 9.48 6.96
CA PRO A 193 -0.44 8.62 6.00
C PRO A 193 0.02 8.88 4.57
N GLY A 194 0.22 7.81 3.80
CA GLY A 194 0.63 7.92 2.40
C GLY A 194 -0.38 8.72 1.56
N SER A 195 -1.66 8.60 1.87
CA SER A 195 -2.72 9.37 1.21
C SER A 195 -2.58 10.87 1.39
N ARG A 196 -2.09 11.36 2.53
CA ARG A 196 -1.87 12.82 2.76
C ARG A 196 -0.80 13.40 1.84
N VAL A 197 0.15 12.58 1.40
CA VAL A 197 1.19 13.01 0.45
C VAL A 197 0.60 13.10 -0.96
N LEU A 198 -0.24 12.14 -1.34
CA LEU A 198 -0.79 12.03 -2.69
C LEU A 198 -2.10 12.81 -2.87
N PHE A 199 -2.88 12.95 -1.80
CA PHE A 199 -4.19 13.61 -1.77
C PHE A 199 -4.23 14.63 -0.64
N PRO A 200 -3.51 15.76 -0.72
CA PRO A 200 -3.39 16.73 0.38
C PRO A 200 -4.73 17.38 0.78
N GLY A 201 -5.72 17.36 -0.10
CA GLY A 201 -7.08 17.82 0.19
C GLY A 201 -7.94 16.81 0.96
N TRP A 202 -7.48 15.57 1.15
CA TRP A 202 -8.22 14.58 1.91
C TRP A 202 -7.90 14.68 3.39
N ASP A 203 -8.87 15.12 4.19
CA ASP A 203 -8.78 15.05 5.64
C ASP A 203 -8.98 13.61 6.12
N THR A 204 -7.92 13.04 6.65
CA THR A 204 -7.90 11.68 7.21
C THR A 204 -8.13 11.65 8.72
N THR A 205 -8.46 12.79 9.32
CA THR A 205 -8.69 12.93 10.76
C THR A 205 -9.95 12.18 11.16
N THR A 206 -9.83 11.38 12.21
CA THR A 206 -10.93 10.58 12.78
C THR A 206 -11.11 10.93 14.24
N ALA A 207 -12.23 10.55 14.83
CA ALA A 207 -12.52 10.85 16.23
C ALA A 207 -11.38 10.40 17.15
N PRO A 208 -10.99 11.23 18.14
CA PRO A 208 -9.97 10.85 19.10
C PRO A 208 -10.51 9.75 20.01
N LEU A 209 -9.69 8.71 20.22
CA LEU A 209 -9.99 7.72 21.24
C LEU A 209 -9.65 8.27 22.64
N PRO A 210 -10.39 7.89 23.68
CA PRO A 210 -10.00 8.18 25.04
C PRO A 210 -8.57 7.65 25.28
N SER A 211 -7.77 8.39 26.05
CA SER A 211 -6.39 8.01 26.35
C SER A 211 -6.36 6.64 26.99
N CYS A 212 -5.76 5.71 26.29
CA CYS A 212 -5.58 4.35 26.80
C CYS A 212 -4.40 4.32 27.77
N PRO A 213 -4.49 3.63 28.90
CA PRO A 213 -3.34 3.45 29.77
C PRO A 213 -2.20 2.80 28.98
N PRO A 214 -0.94 3.17 29.25
CA PRO A 214 0.20 2.57 28.56
C PRO A 214 0.12 1.06 28.67
N ALA A 215 0.36 0.37 27.54
CA ALA A 215 0.35 -1.09 27.54
C ALA A 215 1.36 -1.59 28.58
N VAL A 216 0.89 -2.39 29.53
CA VAL A 216 1.77 -3.00 30.53
C VAL A 216 2.79 -3.85 29.80
N GLU A 217 4.03 -3.45 29.87
CA GLU A 217 5.15 -4.20 29.31
C GLU A 217 5.25 -5.55 30.02
N SER A 218 4.87 -6.62 29.35
CA SER A 218 5.14 -7.94 29.89
C SER A 218 6.47 -8.45 29.32
N ALA A 219 7.43 -8.70 30.20
CA ALA A 219 8.68 -9.38 29.85
C ALA A 219 8.46 -10.73 29.15
N GLU A 220 7.26 -11.30 29.29
CA GLU A 220 6.84 -12.51 28.60
C GLU A 220 6.59 -12.34 27.09
N ARG A 221 6.24 -11.13 26.61
CA ARG A 221 6.04 -10.91 25.16
C ARG A 221 7.33 -11.08 24.38
N THR A 222 8.44 -10.60 24.90
CA THR A 222 9.76 -10.77 24.28
C THR A 222 10.16 -12.24 24.18
N ARG A 223 9.76 -13.06 25.16
CA ARG A 223 10.02 -14.51 25.17
C ARG A 223 9.14 -15.29 24.19
N LYS A 224 7.97 -14.76 23.81
CA LYS A 224 7.03 -15.38 22.87
C LYS A 224 7.30 -15.01 21.40
N MET A 225 8.31 -14.18 21.15
CA MET A 225 8.69 -13.83 19.76
C MET A 225 9.03 -15.11 18.99
N PRO A 226 8.41 -15.33 17.81
CA PRO A 226 8.71 -16.50 16.99
C PRO A 226 10.18 -16.48 16.58
N LEU A 227 10.96 -17.39 17.11
CA LEU A 227 12.34 -17.58 16.71
C LEU A 227 12.39 -18.44 15.47
N ARG A 228 13.15 -18.01 14.46
CA ARG A 228 13.40 -18.83 13.31
C ARG A 228 14.22 -20.05 13.71
N ARG A 229 13.74 -21.23 13.38
CA ARG A 229 14.47 -22.49 13.61
C ARG A 229 15.78 -22.55 12.82
N ARG A 230 15.88 -21.78 11.72
CA ARG A 230 17.05 -21.73 10.83
C ARG A 230 17.37 -20.29 10.48
N THR A 231 18.65 -19.97 10.26
CA THR A 231 19.06 -18.68 9.73
C THR A 231 18.53 -18.49 8.30
N ARG A 232 18.38 -17.24 7.83
CA ARG A 232 17.96 -16.96 6.45
C ARG A 232 18.82 -17.67 5.41
N VAL A 233 20.14 -17.70 5.64
CA VAL A 233 21.10 -18.34 4.74
C VAL A 233 20.82 -19.85 4.63
N VAL A 234 20.66 -20.51 5.78
CA VAL A 234 20.35 -21.96 5.82
C VAL A 234 18.98 -22.25 5.20
N GLU A 235 17.98 -21.43 5.45
CA GLU A 235 16.64 -21.59 4.88
C GLU A 235 16.65 -21.40 3.36
N GLN A 236 17.37 -20.41 2.87
CA GLN A 236 17.55 -20.17 1.43
C GLN A 236 18.30 -21.34 0.78
N ALA A 237 19.38 -21.82 1.40
CA ALA A 237 20.11 -22.98 0.90
C ALA A 237 19.23 -24.24 0.84
N CYS A 238 18.41 -24.48 1.87
CA CYS A 238 17.44 -25.59 1.88
C CYS A 238 16.40 -25.46 0.77
N ARG A 239 15.89 -24.24 0.52
CA ARG A 239 14.95 -23.98 -0.57
C ARG A 239 15.58 -24.25 -1.93
N ILE A 240 16.76 -23.71 -2.19
CA ILE A 240 17.50 -23.94 -3.43
C ILE A 240 17.77 -25.43 -3.65
N LYS A 241 18.20 -26.15 -2.60
CA LYS A 241 18.43 -27.60 -2.68
C LYS A 241 17.14 -28.35 -3.04
N ARG A 242 16.02 -28.00 -2.44
CA ARG A 242 14.72 -28.59 -2.73
C ARG A 242 14.26 -28.31 -4.17
N GLU A 243 14.40 -27.08 -4.63
CA GLU A 243 14.05 -26.68 -6.00
C GLU A 243 14.92 -27.42 -7.03
N ARG A 244 16.24 -27.56 -6.76
CA ARG A 244 17.14 -28.33 -7.61
C ARG A 244 16.73 -29.80 -7.67
N ALA A 245 16.44 -30.43 -6.54
CA ALA A 245 16.00 -31.82 -6.50
C ALA A 245 14.68 -32.05 -7.27
N LEU A 246 13.74 -31.12 -7.20
CA LEU A 246 12.50 -31.18 -7.99
C LEU A 246 12.77 -31.04 -9.49
N ASN A 247 13.67 -30.13 -9.87
CA ASN A 247 14.05 -29.95 -11.26
C ASN A 247 14.79 -31.18 -11.80
N ASP A 248 15.71 -31.74 -11.03
CA ASP A 248 16.43 -32.97 -11.40
C ASP A 248 15.48 -34.18 -11.59
N ALA A 249 14.50 -34.31 -10.69
CA ALA A 249 13.46 -35.32 -10.81
C ALA A 249 12.60 -35.13 -12.09
N HIS A 250 12.25 -33.88 -12.40
CA HIS A 250 11.50 -33.56 -13.61
C HIS A 250 12.30 -33.79 -14.89
N VAL A 251 13.61 -33.47 -14.89
CA VAL A 251 14.51 -33.79 -16.01
C VAL A 251 14.62 -35.31 -16.19
N ALA A 252 14.82 -36.05 -15.10
CA ALA A 252 14.90 -37.53 -15.15
C ALA A 252 13.61 -38.15 -15.71
N GLU A 253 12.44 -37.64 -15.33
CA GLU A 253 11.15 -38.07 -15.87
C GLU A 253 11.04 -37.82 -17.38
N ARG A 254 11.43 -36.64 -17.84
CA ARG A 254 11.38 -36.25 -19.27
C ARG A 254 12.38 -37.02 -20.14
N THR A 255 13.51 -37.42 -19.58
CA THR A 255 14.56 -38.17 -20.28
C THR A 255 14.39 -39.69 -20.16
N ARG A 256 13.36 -40.15 -19.46
CA ARG A 256 13.06 -41.58 -19.32
C ARG A 256 12.75 -42.16 -20.69
N PRO A 257 13.44 -43.25 -21.08
CA PRO A 257 13.14 -43.94 -22.34
C PRO A 257 11.69 -44.44 -22.34
N PRO A 258 11.03 -44.45 -23.49
CA PRO A 258 9.68 -45.00 -23.60
C PRO A 258 9.65 -46.46 -23.15
N PRO A 259 8.52 -46.94 -22.63
CA PRO A 259 8.43 -48.29 -22.02
C PRO A 259 8.51 -49.45 -23.01
N PHE A 260 8.81 -49.20 -24.29
CA PHE A 260 8.95 -50.20 -25.36
C PHE A 260 9.98 -49.77 -26.39
#